data_4f9eadfc62719872281b1c27eb1fb3c3
#
_entry.id   4f9eadfc62719872281b1c27eb1fb3c3
#
_cell.length_a   1.000
_cell.length_b   1.000
_cell.length_c   1.000
_cell.angle_alpha   90.00
_cell.angle_beta   90.00
_cell.angle_gamma   90.00
#
_symmetry.space_group_name_H-M   'P 1'
#
loop_
_entity.id
_entity.type
_entity.pdbx_description
1 polymer ?
#
loop_
_entity_poly.entity_id
_entity_poly.type
_entity_poly.pdbx_seq_one_letter_code
_entity_poly.pdbx_strand_id
1 'polypeptide(L)'
;MTHPDMSTPALRVLGLRKAYSDVVAVDGLDLQVDAGECFGLLGPNGAGKTTTIEICEGLLSADSGDVEVLGRRWETDEKDLRELLGIQLQDTQLSEKLTVDETLTLFQSFYRDARDIGEVIEQVELSEKRHSRVGGLSGGQKQRLAIACALVGNPQLLFLDEPTTGLDPVSRRQLWELISKFQAEGKTIVLTTHYMEEAERLCDRVAIVDHGKMIAMGTPRELIDSVDVSHLPPPEPRKTSATLEDVFVSLTGRGLHDE
;
A
#
# COMPACT_ATOMS: atom_id res chain seq x y z
N MET A 1 11.72 -12.03 -22.58
CA MET A 1 10.85 -11.38 -21.58
C MET A 1 9.47 -11.98 -21.76
N THR A 2 9.10 -12.92 -20.92
CA THR A 2 7.75 -13.50 -20.89
C THR A 2 6.85 -12.49 -20.20
N HIS A 3 5.86 -11.97 -20.94
CA HIS A 3 4.76 -11.22 -20.33
C HIS A 3 4.14 -12.10 -19.24
N PRO A 4 3.86 -11.56 -18.03
CA PRO A 4 3.13 -12.34 -17.04
C PRO A 4 1.80 -12.78 -17.66
N ASP A 5 1.48 -14.04 -17.47
CA ASP A 5 0.19 -14.62 -17.87
C ASP A 5 -0.89 -13.84 -17.12
N MET A 6 -1.72 -13.07 -17.84
CA MET A 6 -2.79 -12.23 -17.28
C MET A 6 -3.87 -13.03 -16.50
N SER A 7 -3.70 -14.35 -16.39
CA SER A 7 -4.60 -15.24 -15.64
C SER A 7 -4.20 -15.46 -14.18
N THR A 8 -2.96 -15.12 -13.78
CA THR A 8 -2.48 -15.34 -12.41
C THR A 8 -2.55 -14.03 -11.62
N PRO A 9 -3.28 -13.99 -10.49
CA PRO A 9 -3.33 -12.80 -9.65
C PRO A 9 -1.94 -12.46 -9.10
N ALA A 10 -1.66 -11.17 -8.91
CA ALA A 10 -0.41 -10.72 -8.31
C ALA A 10 -0.34 -11.03 -6.81
N LEU A 11 -1.50 -11.04 -6.14
CA LEU A 11 -1.64 -11.45 -4.75
C LEU A 11 -2.93 -12.22 -4.57
N ARG A 12 -2.85 -13.36 -3.87
CA ARG A 12 -4.00 -14.16 -3.47
C ARG A 12 -3.87 -14.55 -2.01
N VAL A 13 -4.88 -14.24 -1.23
CA VAL A 13 -4.96 -14.55 0.20
C VAL A 13 -6.26 -15.31 0.45
N LEU A 14 -6.19 -16.43 1.15
CA LEU A 14 -7.35 -17.27 1.45
C LEU A 14 -7.37 -17.66 2.93
N GLY A 15 -8.44 -17.31 3.63
CA GLY A 15 -8.70 -17.68 5.02
C GLY A 15 -7.60 -17.21 5.98
N LEU A 16 -6.96 -16.07 5.68
CA LEU A 16 -5.84 -15.57 6.46
C LEU A 16 -6.23 -15.29 7.89
N ARG A 17 -5.46 -15.84 8.85
CA ARG A 17 -5.66 -15.62 10.26
C ARG A 17 -4.35 -15.32 10.98
N LYS A 18 -4.40 -14.34 11.89
CA LYS A 18 -3.31 -13.97 12.78
C LYS A 18 -3.84 -13.47 14.12
N ALA A 19 -3.30 -14.02 15.20
CA ALA A 19 -3.60 -13.57 16.54
C ALA A 19 -2.31 -13.25 17.32
N TYR A 20 -2.39 -12.29 18.22
CA TYR A 20 -1.36 -11.93 19.18
C TYR A 20 -1.93 -12.04 20.58
N SER A 21 -1.50 -13.05 21.33
CA SER A 21 -2.05 -13.34 22.67
C SER A 21 -3.58 -13.40 22.65
N ASP A 22 -4.25 -12.37 23.16
CA ASP A 22 -5.70 -12.31 23.29
C ASP A 22 -6.40 -11.53 22.18
N VAL A 23 -5.62 -10.96 21.20
CA VAL A 23 -6.15 -10.13 20.12
C VAL A 23 -6.05 -10.86 18.80
N VAL A 24 -7.17 -11.09 18.14
CA VAL A 24 -7.20 -11.58 16.76
C VAL A 24 -7.05 -10.37 15.82
N ALA A 25 -5.86 -10.23 15.22
CA ALA A 25 -5.54 -9.11 14.34
C ALA A 25 -6.09 -9.31 12.92
N VAL A 26 -6.15 -10.58 12.44
CA VAL A 26 -6.75 -10.95 11.15
C VAL A 26 -7.58 -12.21 11.38
N ASP A 27 -8.83 -12.23 10.95
CA ASP A 27 -9.80 -13.28 11.23
C ASP A 27 -10.53 -13.78 9.96
N GLY A 28 -9.84 -14.64 9.20
CA GLY A 28 -10.41 -15.29 8.03
C GLY A 28 -10.52 -14.35 6.81
N LEU A 29 -9.48 -13.57 6.53
CA LEU A 29 -9.48 -12.61 5.44
C LEU A 29 -9.16 -13.29 4.11
N ASP A 30 -10.03 -13.04 3.10
CA ASP A 30 -9.84 -13.47 1.72
C ASP A 30 -9.70 -12.23 0.82
N LEU A 31 -8.65 -12.17 -0.01
CA LEU A 31 -8.51 -11.12 -1.01
C LEU A 31 -7.73 -11.60 -2.23
N GLN A 32 -7.94 -10.92 -3.34
CA GLN A 32 -7.20 -11.13 -4.58
C GLN A 32 -6.90 -9.76 -5.20
N VAL A 33 -5.66 -9.61 -5.68
CA VAL A 33 -5.19 -8.43 -6.43
C VAL A 33 -4.72 -8.89 -7.80
N ASP A 34 -5.22 -8.27 -8.85
CA ASP A 34 -4.87 -8.60 -10.22
C ASP A 34 -3.58 -7.86 -10.65
N ALA A 35 -2.89 -8.39 -11.67
CA ALA A 35 -1.68 -7.76 -12.18
C ALA A 35 -2.00 -6.39 -12.82
N GLY A 36 -1.20 -5.36 -12.48
CA GLY A 36 -1.40 -3.99 -12.95
C GLY A 36 -2.46 -3.19 -12.18
N GLU A 37 -3.07 -3.79 -11.16
CA GLU A 37 -4.08 -3.14 -10.30
C GLU A 37 -3.41 -2.33 -9.19
N CYS A 38 -3.99 -1.19 -8.85
CA CYS A 38 -3.75 -0.49 -7.59
C CYS A 38 -4.86 -0.87 -6.60
N PHE A 39 -4.52 -1.69 -5.62
CA PHE A 39 -5.46 -2.22 -4.64
C PHE A 39 -5.24 -1.55 -3.28
N GLY A 40 -6.33 -1.06 -2.67
CA GLY A 40 -6.33 -0.41 -1.36
C GLY A 40 -6.84 -1.31 -0.24
N LEU A 41 -6.10 -1.40 0.87
CA LEU A 41 -6.59 -1.97 2.12
C LEU A 41 -6.94 -0.83 3.07
N LEU A 42 -8.24 -0.57 3.23
CA LEU A 42 -8.78 0.59 3.92
C LEU A 42 -9.38 0.20 5.27
N GLY A 43 -9.12 0.98 6.31
CA GLY A 43 -9.69 0.74 7.63
C GLY A 43 -9.02 1.58 8.72
N PRO A 44 -9.59 1.62 9.94
CA PRO A 44 -9.03 2.35 11.06
C PRO A 44 -7.70 1.74 11.54
N ASN A 45 -7.02 2.46 12.43
CA ASN A 45 -5.86 1.90 13.12
C ASN A 45 -6.28 0.68 13.95
N GLY A 46 -5.46 -0.37 13.92
CA GLY A 46 -5.78 -1.64 14.60
C GLY A 46 -6.76 -2.55 13.85
N ALA A 47 -7.22 -2.19 12.64
CA ALA A 47 -8.11 -3.04 11.85
C ALA A 47 -7.45 -4.32 11.29
N GLY A 48 -6.12 -4.46 11.40
CA GLY A 48 -5.37 -5.60 10.89
C GLY A 48 -4.70 -5.37 9.53
N LYS A 49 -4.73 -4.13 8.97
CA LYS A 49 -4.13 -3.79 7.67
C LYS A 49 -2.63 -4.11 7.60
N THR A 50 -1.84 -3.48 8.48
CA THR A 50 -0.38 -3.69 8.54
C THR A 50 -0.04 -5.16 8.77
N THR A 51 -0.72 -5.84 9.70
CA THR A 51 -0.52 -7.28 9.93
C THR A 51 -0.77 -8.11 8.66
N THR A 52 -1.83 -7.79 7.92
CA THR A 52 -2.14 -8.46 6.65
C THR A 52 -1.04 -8.25 5.62
N ILE A 53 -0.58 -7.00 5.46
CA ILE A 53 0.48 -6.65 4.50
C ILE A 53 1.81 -7.28 4.90
N GLU A 54 2.22 -7.21 6.17
CA GLU A 54 3.46 -7.83 6.67
C GLU A 54 3.51 -9.34 6.41
N ILE A 55 2.35 -10.02 6.48
CA ILE A 55 2.28 -11.44 6.10
C ILE A 55 2.45 -11.61 4.59
N CYS A 56 1.82 -10.77 3.77
CA CYS A 56 1.96 -10.81 2.31
C CYS A 56 3.40 -10.47 1.88
N GLU A 57 4.10 -9.62 2.60
CA GLU A 57 5.50 -9.24 2.40
C GLU A 57 6.51 -10.29 2.90
N GLY A 58 6.02 -11.32 3.61
CA GLY A 58 6.88 -12.35 4.22
C GLY A 58 7.67 -11.88 5.44
N LEU A 59 7.29 -10.76 6.04
CA LEU A 59 7.88 -10.24 7.28
C LEU A 59 7.30 -10.90 8.52
N LEU A 60 6.08 -11.43 8.40
CA LEU A 60 5.35 -12.08 9.48
C LEU A 60 4.73 -13.40 8.99
N SER A 61 4.74 -14.43 9.84
CA SER A 61 4.06 -15.70 9.53
C SER A 61 2.60 -15.66 9.95
N ALA A 62 1.70 -16.15 9.09
CA ALA A 62 0.31 -16.40 9.42
C ALA A 62 0.18 -17.54 10.46
N ASP A 63 -0.92 -17.53 11.23
CA ASP A 63 -1.27 -18.68 12.08
C ASP A 63 -2.03 -19.74 11.28
N SER A 64 -2.80 -19.30 10.26
CA SER A 64 -3.45 -20.16 9.27
C SER A 64 -3.86 -19.36 8.04
N GLY A 65 -4.25 -20.08 6.98
CA GLY A 65 -4.59 -19.52 5.67
C GLY A 65 -3.46 -19.69 4.67
N ASP A 66 -3.76 -19.37 3.42
CA ASP A 66 -2.84 -19.46 2.30
C ASP A 66 -2.56 -18.07 1.73
N VAL A 67 -1.27 -17.77 1.49
CA VAL A 67 -0.82 -16.55 0.82
C VAL A 67 0.04 -16.93 -0.38
N GLU A 68 -0.37 -16.47 -1.54
CA GLU A 68 0.34 -16.65 -2.81
C GLU A 68 0.64 -15.28 -3.41
N VAL A 69 1.91 -15.01 -3.68
CA VAL A 69 2.40 -13.73 -4.20
C VAL A 69 3.07 -14.00 -5.55
N LEU A 70 2.58 -13.41 -6.62
CA LEU A 70 3.08 -13.62 -7.99
C LEU A 70 3.14 -15.11 -8.37
N GLY A 71 2.15 -15.91 -7.93
CA GLY A 71 2.11 -17.36 -8.15
C GLY A 71 3.14 -18.16 -7.35
N ARG A 72 3.71 -17.60 -6.29
CA ARG A 72 4.77 -18.18 -5.44
C ARG A 72 4.37 -18.15 -3.97
N ARG A 73 5.07 -18.97 -3.17
CA ARG A 73 4.85 -19.06 -1.71
C ARG A 73 6.13 -18.72 -0.96
N TRP A 74 6.02 -18.04 0.16
CA TRP A 74 7.18 -17.64 0.97
C TRP A 74 7.99 -18.84 1.49
N GLU A 75 7.33 -19.95 1.80
CA GLU A 75 7.98 -21.15 2.32
C GLU A 75 8.96 -21.80 1.32
N THR A 76 8.72 -21.62 0.02
CA THR A 76 9.51 -22.29 -1.05
C THR A 76 10.30 -21.32 -1.91
N ASP A 77 9.79 -20.10 -2.12
CA ASP A 77 10.27 -19.18 -3.13
C ASP A 77 10.78 -17.85 -2.55
N GLU A 78 11.12 -17.80 -1.27
CA GLU A 78 11.51 -16.59 -0.53
C GLU A 78 12.54 -15.73 -1.29
N LYS A 79 13.60 -16.37 -1.84
CA LYS A 79 14.67 -15.63 -2.54
C LYS A 79 14.19 -14.95 -3.80
N ASP A 80 13.32 -15.62 -4.55
CA ASP A 80 12.76 -15.05 -5.78
C ASP A 80 11.74 -13.96 -5.47
N LEU A 81 10.92 -14.14 -4.43
CA LEU A 81 9.97 -13.12 -4.00
C LEU A 81 10.67 -11.84 -3.54
N ARG A 82 11.76 -11.94 -2.79
CA ARG A 82 12.55 -10.76 -2.36
C ARG A 82 13.10 -9.93 -3.52
N GLU A 83 13.37 -10.55 -4.67
CA GLU A 83 13.83 -9.86 -5.89
C GLU A 83 12.66 -9.20 -6.66
N LEU A 84 11.44 -9.70 -6.49
CA LEU A 84 10.27 -9.28 -7.27
C LEU A 84 9.39 -8.26 -6.55
N LEU A 85 9.61 -8.07 -5.25
CA LEU A 85 8.80 -7.19 -4.42
C LEU A 85 9.54 -5.89 -4.09
N GLY A 86 8.79 -4.80 -4.09
CA GLY A 86 9.19 -3.53 -3.51
C GLY A 86 8.33 -3.26 -2.28
N ILE A 87 8.98 -2.95 -1.16
CA ILE A 87 8.29 -2.75 0.12
C ILE A 87 8.66 -1.39 0.70
N GLN A 88 7.66 -0.56 0.96
CA GLN A 88 7.80 0.65 1.75
C GLN A 88 6.97 0.49 3.02
N LEU A 89 7.66 0.37 4.14
CA LEU A 89 7.07 0.24 5.47
C LEU A 89 6.62 1.59 6.01
N GLN A 90 5.62 1.59 6.90
CA GLN A 90 5.09 2.79 7.57
C GLN A 90 6.21 3.61 8.22
N ASP A 91 7.13 2.96 8.93
CA ASP A 91 8.31 3.57 9.57
C ASP A 91 9.61 3.11 8.88
N THR A 92 9.88 3.61 7.68
CA THR A 92 11.15 3.33 7.01
C THR A 92 12.27 4.17 7.61
N GLN A 93 13.06 3.58 8.53
CA GLN A 93 14.20 4.27 9.15
C GLN A 93 15.42 4.22 8.24
N LEU A 94 15.62 5.26 7.44
CA LEU A 94 16.81 5.46 6.63
C LEU A 94 17.92 6.18 7.44
N SER A 95 19.18 5.81 7.19
CA SER A 95 20.32 6.45 7.86
C SER A 95 20.40 7.94 7.52
N GLU A 96 20.24 8.80 8.50
CA GLU A 96 20.30 10.26 8.32
C GLU A 96 21.66 10.78 7.84
N LYS A 97 22.72 9.97 7.99
CA LYS A 97 24.11 10.33 7.64
C LYS A 97 24.42 10.11 6.17
N LEU A 98 23.70 9.20 5.51
CA LEU A 98 23.87 8.91 4.08
C LEU A 98 23.19 9.99 3.24
N THR A 99 23.69 10.19 2.03
CA THR A 99 23.02 10.97 0.99
C THR A 99 21.93 10.12 0.31
N VAL A 100 21.06 10.76 -0.47
CA VAL A 100 20.05 10.06 -1.31
C VAL A 100 20.74 9.05 -2.22
N ASP A 101 21.81 9.44 -2.91
CA ASP A 101 22.58 8.59 -3.83
C ASP A 101 23.20 7.39 -3.10
N GLU A 102 23.86 7.62 -1.97
CA GLU A 102 24.46 6.55 -1.16
C GLU A 102 23.41 5.59 -0.60
N THR A 103 22.25 6.10 -0.19
CA THR A 103 21.13 5.28 0.28
C THR A 103 20.65 4.37 -0.82
N LEU A 104 20.38 4.88 -2.03
CA LEU A 104 19.91 4.09 -3.15
C LEU A 104 20.97 3.11 -3.66
N THR A 105 22.26 3.50 -3.63
CA THR A 105 23.38 2.58 -3.95
C THR A 105 23.39 1.39 -2.99
N LEU A 106 23.18 1.64 -1.70
CA LEU A 106 23.09 0.57 -0.71
C LEU A 106 21.91 -0.38 -1.04
N PHE A 107 20.71 0.15 -1.27
CA PHE A 107 19.53 -0.67 -1.59
C PHE A 107 19.71 -1.39 -2.93
N GLN A 108 20.29 -0.77 -3.95
CA GLN A 108 20.60 -1.39 -5.23
C GLN A 108 21.48 -2.64 -5.06
N SER A 109 22.40 -2.63 -4.11
CA SER A 109 23.32 -3.75 -3.87
C SER A 109 22.63 -5.04 -3.37
N PHE A 110 21.38 -4.96 -2.94
CA PHE A 110 20.61 -6.13 -2.49
C PHE A 110 19.96 -6.91 -3.66
N TYR A 111 19.88 -6.30 -4.86
CA TYR A 111 19.19 -6.87 -6.02
C TYR A 111 20.17 -7.23 -7.14
N ARG A 112 19.88 -8.32 -7.86
CA ARG A 112 20.72 -8.79 -8.99
C ARG A 112 20.51 -7.98 -10.25
N ASP A 113 19.26 -7.58 -10.50
CA ASP A 113 18.83 -6.84 -11.70
C ASP A 113 18.16 -5.52 -11.30
N ALA A 114 18.93 -4.69 -10.60
CA ALA A 114 18.47 -3.41 -10.11
C ALA A 114 18.44 -2.34 -11.21
N ARG A 115 17.56 -1.38 -11.06
CA ARG A 115 17.42 -0.21 -11.94
C ARG A 115 18.60 0.76 -11.78
N ASP A 116 18.79 1.60 -12.80
CA ASP A 116 19.70 2.75 -12.69
C ASP A 116 19.22 3.73 -11.61
N ILE A 117 20.13 4.11 -10.72
CA ILE A 117 19.82 4.99 -9.60
C ILE A 117 19.40 6.39 -10.08
N GLY A 118 20.03 6.89 -11.17
CA GLY A 118 19.71 8.18 -11.73
C GLY A 118 18.26 8.23 -12.23
N GLU A 119 17.82 7.18 -12.92
CA GLU A 119 16.42 7.05 -13.39
C GLU A 119 15.44 6.99 -12.20
N VAL A 120 15.77 6.23 -11.15
CA VAL A 120 14.91 6.12 -9.96
C VAL A 120 14.83 7.47 -9.22
N ILE A 121 15.94 8.19 -9.06
CA ILE A 121 15.98 9.51 -8.43
C ILE A 121 15.13 10.53 -9.22
N GLU A 122 15.22 10.49 -10.55
CA GLU A 122 14.41 11.35 -11.43
C GLU A 122 12.93 11.02 -11.31
N GLN A 123 12.56 9.73 -11.33
CA GLN A 123 11.19 9.26 -11.24
C GLN A 123 10.50 9.70 -9.94
N VAL A 124 11.23 9.69 -8.80
CA VAL A 124 10.69 10.15 -7.50
C VAL A 124 10.90 11.65 -7.27
N GLU A 125 11.35 12.40 -8.27
CA GLU A 125 11.54 13.87 -8.22
C GLU A 125 12.50 14.32 -7.10
N LEU A 126 13.63 13.61 -6.93
CA LEU A 126 14.67 13.91 -5.94
C LEU A 126 16.01 14.35 -6.59
N SER A 127 16.04 14.66 -7.90
CA SER A 127 17.27 15.01 -8.63
C SER A 127 18.07 16.15 -7.98
N GLU A 128 17.40 17.21 -7.52
CA GLU A 128 18.06 18.34 -6.83
C GLU A 128 18.59 17.96 -5.43
N LYS A 129 18.12 16.86 -4.87
CA LYS A 129 18.48 16.36 -3.53
C LYS A 129 19.43 15.16 -3.56
N ARG A 130 19.88 14.73 -4.76
CA ARG A 130 20.72 13.55 -4.96
C ARG A 130 21.89 13.45 -3.97
N HIS A 131 22.59 14.57 -3.73
CA HIS A 131 23.75 14.64 -2.85
C HIS A 131 23.42 15.21 -1.47
N SER A 132 22.15 15.45 -1.16
CA SER A 132 21.71 15.89 0.18
C SER A 132 21.66 14.71 1.14
N ARG A 133 22.04 14.94 2.40
CA ARG A 133 21.89 13.91 3.44
C ARG A 133 20.41 13.69 3.77
N VAL A 134 20.04 12.44 4.05
CA VAL A 134 18.68 12.04 4.41
C VAL A 134 18.14 12.84 5.61
N GLY A 135 18.98 13.11 6.62
CA GLY A 135 18.59 13.93 7.78
C GLY A 135 18.16 15.35 7.44
N GLY A 136 18.62 15.91 6.30
CA GLY A 136 18.24 17.25 5.82
C GLY A 136 17.02 17.29 4.88
N LEU A 137 16.40 16.16 4.60
CA LEU A 137 15.20 16.08 3.74
C LEU A 137 13.93 16.45 4.52
N SER A 138 12.94 17.05 3.83
CA SER A 138 11.59 17.19 4.37
C SER A 138 10.90 15.83 4.52
N GLY A 139 9.79 15.77 5.29
CA GLY A 139 9.00 14.55 5.43
C GLY A 139 8.55 13.96 4.09
N GLY A 140 8.02 14.77 3.18
CA GLY A 140 7.65 14.34 1.84
C GLY A 140 8.83 13.85 0.99
N GLN A 141 10.01 14.47 1.12
CA GLN A 141 11.23 14.02 0.45
C GLN A 141 11.73 12.68 1.02
N LYS A 142 11.68 12.50 2.34
CA LYS A 142 12.01 11.20 3.00
C LYS A 142 11.07 10.11 2.52
N GLN A 143 9.78 10.41 2.40
CA GLN A 143 8.79 9.44 1.91
C GLN A 143 9.04 9.06 0.45
N ARG A 144 9.36 10.02 -0.42
CA ARG A 144 9.75 9.72 -1.81
C ARG A 144 11.02 8.88 -1.89
N LEU A 145 12.00 9.12 -1.01
CA LEU A 145 13.20 8.31 -0.92
C LEU A 145 12.89 6.88 -0.44
N ALA A 146 11.99 6.69 0.52
CA ALA A 146 11.56 5.38 0.97
C ALA A 146 10.91 4.58 -0.18
N ILE A 147 10.05 5.23 -0.97
CA ILE A 147 9.48 4.63 -2.18
C ILE A 147 10.56 4.34 -3.23
N ALA A 148 11.55 5.24 -3.41
CA ALA A 148 12.67 5.00 -4.32
C ALA A 148 13.46 3.74 -3.94
N CYS A 149 13.68 3.52 -2.64
CA CYS A 149 14.33 2.30 -2.13
C CYS A 149 13.51 1.04 -2.48
N ALA A 150 12.18 1.12 -2.44
CA ALA A 150 11.30 0.01 -2.85
C ALA A 150 11.30 -0.22 -4.37
N LEU A 151 11.56 0.82 -5.18
CA LEU A 151 11.54 0.75 -6.65
C LEU A 151 12.86 0.29 -7.27
N VAL A 152 13.97 0.42 -6.55
CA VAL A 152 15.32 0.20 -7.11
C VAL A 152 15.52 -1.24 -7.59
N GLY A 153 14.86 -2.23 -6.98
CA GLY A 153 14.85 -3.64 -7.38
C GLY A 153 14.00 -3.95 -8.61
N ASN A 154 13.41 -2.94 -9.28
CA ASN A 154 12.49 -3.14 -10.40
C ASN A 154 11.32 -4.09 -10.10
N PRO A 155 10.56 -3.86 -9.03
CA PRO A 155 9.56 -4.80 -8.53
C PRO A 155 8.41 -5.02 -9.52
N GLN A 156 7.83 -6.23 -9.49
CA GLN A 156 6.58 -6.56 -10.17
C GLN A 156 5.35 -6.19 -9.31
N LEU A 157 5.51 -6.23 -7.98
CA LEU A 157 4.48 -5.85 -7.01
C LEU A 157 5.09 -4.92 -5.97
N LEU A 158 4.44 -3.78 -5.75
CA LEU A 158 4.86 -2.75 -4.80
C LEU A 158 3.87 -2.68 -3.63
N PHE A 159 4.37 -2.87 -2.42
CA PHE A 159 3.63 -2.65 -1.18
C PHE A 159 3.95 -1.27 -0.62
N LEU A 160 2.92 -0.49 -0.26
CA LEU A 160 3.03 0.83 0.33
C LEU A 160 2.19 0.88 1.61
N ASP A 161 2.84 0.82 2.77
CA ASP A 161 2.12 0.87 4.04
C ASP A 161 1.97 2.32 4.51
N GLU A 162 0.72 2.82 4.46
CA GLU A 162 0.32 4.18 4.84
C GLU A 162 1.23 5.28 4.26
N PRO A 163 1.45 5.32 2.92
CA PRO A 163 2.51 6.11 2.29
C PRO A 163 2.40 7.62 2.51
N THR A 164 1.23 8.15 2.84
CA THR A 164 1.02 9.60 3.00
C THR A 164 0.77 10.04 4.44
N THR A 165 0.87 9.12 5.40
CA THR A 165 0.66 9.44 6.81
C THR A 165 1.68 10.45 7.31
N GLY A 166 1.21 11.47 8.05
CA GLY A 166 2.05 12.54 8.58
C GLY A 166 2.51 13.61 7.56
N LEU A 167 2.11 13.51 6.30
CA LEU A 167 2.44 14.50 5.28
C LEU A 167 1.48 15.70 5.30
N ASP A 168 2.01 16.88 5.03
CA ASP A 168 1.20 18.05 4.74
C ASP A 168 0.37 17.87 3.44
N PRO A 169 -0.72 18.64 3.23
CA PRO A 169 -1.61 18.44 2.09
C PRO A 169 -0.94 18.62 0.72
N VAL A 170 0.14 19.41 0.62
CA VAL A 170 0.86 19.61 -0.64
C VAL A 170 1.73 18.39 -0.95
N SER A 171 2.54 17.95 0.03
CA SER A 171 3.39 16.76 -0.08
C SER A 171 2.56 15.50 -0.35
N ARG A 172 1.37 15.38 0.28
CA ARG A 172 0.44 14.27 0.04
C ARG A 172 -0.02 14.23 -1.42
N ARG A 173 -0.48 15.35 -1.97
CA ARG A 173 -0.91 15.43 -3.38
C ARG A 173 0.20 15.08 -4.35
N GLN A 174 1.41 15.56 -4.11
CA GLN A 174 2.58 15.23 -4.94
C GLN A 174 2.89 13.73 -4.89
N LEU A 175 2.74 13.09 -3.72
CA LEU A 175 2.94 11.66 -3.60
C LEU A 175 1.86 10.85 -4.32
N TRP A 176 0.60 11.28 -4.27
CA TRP A 176 -0.47 10.67 -5.06
C TRP A 176 -0.21 10.76 -6.58
N GLU A 177 0.29 11.89 -7.06
CA GLU A 177 0.67 12.04 -8.47
C GLU A 177 1.80 11.08 -8.86
N LEU A 178 2.76 10.88 -7.96
CA LEU A 178 3.83 9.91 -8.15
C LEU A 178 3.31 8.47 -8.22
N ILE A 179 2.46 8.05 -7.27
CA ILE A 179 1.84 6.71 -7.25
C ILE A 179 0.98 6.50 -8.51
N SER A 180 0.20 7.51 -8.94
CA SER A 180 -0.60 7.46 -10.16
C SER A 180 0.26 7.27 -11.42
N LYS A 181 1.50 7.84 -11.47
CA LYS A 181 2.43 7.59 -12.57
C LYS A 181 2.86 6.12 -12.61
N PHE A 182 3.16 5.51 -11.45
CA PHE A 182 3.54 4.09 -11.40
C PHE A 182 2.39 3.18 -11.85
N GLN A 183 1.16 3.50 -11.47
CA GLN A 183 -0.03 2.79 -11.93
C GLN A 183 -0.20 2.92 -13.46
N ALA A 184 -0.02 4.11 -14.02
CA ALA A 184 -0.09 4.33 -15.46
C ALA A 184 1.01 3.59 -16.23
N GLU A 185 2.15 3.29 -15.59
CA GLU A 185 3.23 2.43 -16.13
C GLU A 185 2.91 0.92 -16.01
N GLY A 186 1.74 0.56 -15.48
CA GLY A 186 1.29 -0.83 -15.34
C GLY A 186 1.88 -1.57 -14.14
N LYS A 187 2.39 -0.86 -13.13
CA LYS A 187 2.87 -1.48 -11.88
C LYS A 187 1.68 -1.96 -11.05
N THR A 188 1.80 -3.16 -10.48
CA THR A 188 0.86 -3.63 -9.47
C THR A 188 1.21 -3.01 -8.14
N ILE A 189 0.22 -2.42 -7.47
CA ILE A 189 0.42 -1.71 -6.21
C ILE A 189 -0.60 -2.20 -5.19
N VAL A 190 -0.16 -2.55 -4.00
CA VAL A 190 -1.01 -2.77 -2.83
C VAL A 190 -0.67 -1.70 -1.81
N LEU A 191 -1.65 -0.89 -1.42
CA LEU A 191 -1.44 0.14 -0.41
C LEU A 191 -2.40 -0.02 0.77
N THR A 192 -1.92 0.32 1.96
CA THR A 192 -2.78 0.50 3.11
C THR A 192 -3.04 1.97 3.32
N THR A 193 -4.22 2.31 3.80
CA THR A 193 -4.54 3.68 4.17
C THR A 193 -5.71 3.73 5.15
N HIS A 194 -5.77 4.80 5.92
CA HIS A 194 -6.95 5.21 6.67
C HIS A 194 -7.58 6.50 6.08
N TYR A 195 -7.00 7.03 4.98
CA TYR A 195 -7.54 8.20 4.26
C TYR A 195 -8.44 7.75 3.11
N MET A 196 -9.74 8.06 3.21
CA MET A 196 -10.73 7.72 2.18
C MET A 196 -10.41 8.36 0.83
N GLU A 197 -10.02 9.64 0.85
CA GLU A 197 -9.66 10.40 -0.36
C GLU A 197 -8.49 9.75 -1.12
N GLU A 198 -7.52 9.16 -0.40
CA GLU A 198 -6.41 8.44 -1.01
C GLU A 198 -6.89 7.19 -1.74
N ALA A 199 -7.72 6.39 -1.07
CA ALA A 199 -8.30 5.18 -1.64
C ALA A 199 -9.19 5.50 -2.87
N GLU A 200 -10.04 6.54 -2.77
CA GLU A 200 -10.89 6.98 -3.89
C GLU A 200 -10.08 7.45 -5.10
N ARG A 201 -8.93 8.08 -4.86
CA ARG A 201 -8.11 8.69 -5.92
C ARG A 201 -7.19 7.70 -6.60
N LEU A 202 -6.60 6.77 -5.85
CA LEU A 202 -5.50 5.92 -6.31
C LEU A 202 -5.93 4.49 -6.63
N CYS A 203 -6.95 3.97 -5.94
CA CYS A 203 -7.22 2.55 -6.02
C CYS A 203 -8.26 2.21 -7.09
N ASP A 204 -7.99 1.17 -7.88
CA ASP A 204 -8.95 0.57 -8.80
C ASP A 204 -10.00 -0.20 -8.00
N ARG A 205 -9.57 -0.93 -6.97
CA ARG A 205 -10.43 -1.62 -6.00
C ARG A 205 -9.90 -1.42 -4.58
N VAL A 206 -10.82 -1.47 -3.63
CA VAL A 206 -10.50 -1.38 -2.20
C VAL A 206 -11.19 -2.50 -1.44
N ALA A 207 -10.52 -3.02 -0.41
CA ALA A 207 -11.12 -3.82 0.63
C ALA A 207 -11.21 -2.99 1.91
N ILE A 208 -12.42 -2.88 2.46
CA ILE A 208 -12.66 -2.24 3.76
C ILE A 208 -12.49 -3.30 4.83
N VAL A 209 -11.56 -3.04 5.77
CA VAL A 209 -11.24 -3.97 6.86
C VAL A 209 -11.55 -3.32 8.20
N ASP A 210 -12.22 -4.06 9.07
CA ASP A 210 -12.46 -3.65 10.45
C ASP A 210 -12.40 -4.87 11.37
N HIS A 211 -11.75 -4.73 12.54
CA HIS A 211 -11.56 -5.82 13.51
C HIS A 211 -11.03 -7.13 12.91
N GLY A 212 -10.06 -7.03 12.01
CA GLY A 212 -9.43 -8.19 11.35
C GLY A 212 -10.28 -8.86 10.27
N LYS A 213 -11.45 -8.33 9.92
CA LYS A 213 -12.35 -8.90 8.91
C LYS A 213 -12.52 -7.98 7.74
N MET A 214 -12.66 -8.55 6.55
CA MET A 214 -13.09 -7.81 5.39
C MET A 214 -14.61 -7.57 5.47
N ILE A 215 -15.01 -6.29 5.43
CA ILE A 215 -16.41 -5.86 5.54
C ILE A 215 -17.03 -5.70 4.15
N ALA A 216 -16.26 -5.13 3.21
CA ALA A 216 -16.68 -4.95 1.83
C ALA A 216 -15.47 -4.90 0.91
N MET A 217 -15.65 -5.23 -0.37
CA MET A 217 -14.64 -5.10 -1.40
C MET A 217 -15.30 -4.75 -2.74
N GLY A 218 -14.70 -3.83 -3.48
CA GLY A 218 -15.18 -3.38 -4.79
C GLY A 218 -14.43 -2.17 -5.28
N THR A 219 -14.81 -1.63 -6.42
CA THR A 219 -14.33 -0.31 -6.84
C THR A 219 -14.84 0.75 -5.87
N PRO A 220 -14.11 1.87 -5.65
CA PRO A 220 -14.61 2.95 -4.80
C PRO A 220 -16.01 3.40 -5.18
N ARG A 221 -16.31 3.47 -6.48
CA ARG A 221 -17.61 3.88 -6.99
C ARG A 221 -18.71 2.87 -6.66
N GLU A 222 -18.48 1.56 -6.86
CA GLU A 222 -19.45 0.52 -6.51
C GLU A 222 -19.78 0.55 -5.02
N LEU A 223 -18.76 0.74 -4.16
CA LEU A 223 -18.95 0.84 -2.72
C LEU A 223 -19.77 2.07 -2.34
N ILE A 224 -19.46 3.24 -2.92
CA ILE A 224 -20.22 4.48 -2.70
C ILE A 224 -21.67 4.32 -3.16
N ASP A 225 -21.88 3.76 -4.37
CA ASP A 225 -23.23 3.58 -4.94
C ASP A 225 -24.06 2.53 -4.16
N SER A 226 -23.43 1.65 -3.40
CA SER A 226 -24.11 0.65 -2.56
C SER A 226 -24.71 1.21 -1.28
N VAL A 227 -24.35 2.44 -0.88
CA VAL A 227 -24.81 3.05 0.38
C VAL A 227 -26.23 3.57 0.21
N ASP A 228 -27.14 3.11 1.07
CA ASP A 228 -28.46 3.71 1.20
C ASP A 228 -28.35 5.08 1.90
N VAL A 229 -28.32 6.14 1.10
CA VAL A 229 -28.22 7.54 1.56
C VAL A 229 -29.37 7.96 2.47
N SER A 230 -30.48 7.21 2.53
CA SER A 230 -31.63 7.55 3.39
C SER A 230 -31.29 7.45 4.89
N HIS A 231 -30.26 6.70 5.25
CA HIS A 231 -29.80 6.50 6.62
C HIS A 231 -28.60 7.40 6.99
N LEU A 232 -28.04 8.12 6.02
CA LEU A 232 -26.98 9.09 6.30
C LEU A 232 -27.54 10.30 7.05
N PRO A 233 -26.78 10.90 7.99
CA PRO A 233 -27.16 12.18 8.55
C PRO A 233 -27.36 13.19 7.41
N PRO A 234 -28.30 14.16 7.54
CA PRO A 234 -28.54 15.12 6.48
C PRO A 234 -27.21 15.75 6.06
N PRO A 235 -26.93 15.84 4.75
CA PRO A 235 -25.65 16.32 4.27
C PRO A 235 -25.36 17.72 4.83
N GLU A 236 -24.16 17.92 5.34
CA GLU A 236 -23.65 19.28 5.50
C GLU A 236 -23.79 20.00 4.15
N PRO A 237 -24.11 21.30 4.10
CA PRO A 237 -24.66 21.98 2.91
C PRO A 237 -23.76 21.98 1.65
N ARG A 238 -22.76 21.11 1.54
CA ARG A 238 -21.84 20.97 0.40
C ARG A 238 -21.57 19.53 -0.07
N LYS A 239 -22.14 18.49 0.55
CA LYS A 239 -21.95 17.12 0.03
C LYS A 239 -22.99 16.85 -1.07
N THR A 240 -22.52 16.78 -2.31
CA THR A 240 -23.36 16.46 -3.49
C THR A 240 -23.38 14.98 -3.82
N SER A 241 -22.55 14.15 -3.14
CA SER A 241 -22.46 12.69 -3.33
C SER A 241 -21.92 12.03 -2.06
N ALA A 242 -22.22 10.74 -1.87
CA ALA A 242 -21.61 9.91 -0.83
C ALA A 242 -20.12 9.71 -1.11
N THR A 243 -19.33 9.55 -0.04
CA THR A 243 -17.88 9.30 -0.07
C THR A 243 -17.56 7.92 0.48
N LEU A 244 -16.33 7.44 0.35
CA LEU A 244 -15.89 6.19 1.01
C LEU A 244 -15.95 6.29 2.55
N GLU A 245 -15.80 7.47 3.12
CA GLU A 245 -16.01 7.69 4.55
C GLU A 245 -17.46 7.39 4.96
N ASP A 246 -18.43 7.81 4.15
CA ASP A 246 -19.86 7.50 4.38
C ASP A 246 -20.12 5.99 4.26
N VAL A 247 -19.45 5.29 3.34
CA VAL A 247 -19.49 3.82 3.22
C VAL A 247 -18.95 3.17 4.51
N PHE A 248 -17.79 3.61 4.98
CA PHE A 248 -17.18 3.06 6.20
C PHE A 248 -18.10 3.26 7.41
N VAL A 249 -18.60 4.48 7.63
CA VAL A 249 -19.55 4.79 8.73
C VAL A 249 -20.82 3.94 8.62
N SER A 250 -21.35 3.76 7.40
CA SER A 250 -22.56 2.93 7.18
C SER A 250 -22.34 1.46 7.52
N LEU A 251 -21.15 0.92 7.24
CA LEU A 251 -20.82 -0.49 7.47
C LEU A 251 -20.37 -0.79 8.90
N THR A 252 -19.72 0.16 9.57
CA THR A 252 -19.11 -0.05 10.89
C THR A 252 -19.86 0.66 12.02
N GLY A 253 -20.73 1.61 11.70
CA GLY A 253 -21.47 2.44 12.66
C GLY A 253 -20.63 3.49 13.39
N ARG A 254 -19.37 3.73 12.97
CA ARG A 254 -18.43 4.67 13.60
C ARG A 254 -17.51 5.31 12.57
N GLY A 255 -16.98 6.50 12.84
CA GLY A 255 -15.96 7.16 12.03
C GLY A 255 -14.59 6.47 12.14
N LEU A 256 -13.71 6.67 11.16
CA LEU A 256 -12.33 6.14 11.18
C LEU A 256 -11.48 6.72 12.32
N HIS A 257 -11.86 7.86 12.87
CA HIS A 257 -11.17 8.58 13.94
C HIS A 257 -11.86 8.47 15.30
N ASP A 258 -12.95 7.70 15.40
CA ASP A 258 -13.63 7.44 16.65
C ASP A 258 -12.89 6.30 17.39
N GLU A 259 -12.28 6.61 18.54
CA GLU A 259 -11.66 5.64 19.46
C GLU A 259 -12.71 4.83 20.25
#